data_8ace1472196632b6f50e9412e9f43e0c
#
_entry.id   8ace1472196632b6f50e9412e9f43e0c
#
_cell.length_a   1.000
_cell.length_b   1.000
_cell.length_c   1.000
_cell.angle_alpha   90.00
_cell.angle_beta   90.00
_cell.angle_gamma   90.00
#
_symmetry.space_group_name_H-M   'P 1'
#
loop_
_entity.id
_entity.type
_entity.pdbx_description
1 polymer ?
#
loop_
_entity_poly.entity_id
_entity_poly.type
_entity_poly.pdbx_seq_one_letter_code
_entity_poly.pdbx_strand_id
1 'polypeptide(L)'
;MRRRFTYALTAGVLSGGAPAGLLGIRLARRDDELSLRRVRTEIAADRAAYMYIGGATALIFAMFGYILGRHADELADLSETDSLTQLLNARGFASRLRAEIRRARRYREPLSVLFLDVDGLKGINDKHGHRAGSEALRQVAGVIRAELRATDTGARWGGDEFTIIAPNTKRDEAVSFAERIRERVERHVADWHMTASIGIATLDGDDARGRVDVHTLLRDSDAAMYEAKRRGKNAVVAVQTNGAAEAAPFSVN
;
A
#
# COMPACT_ATOMS: atom_id res chain seq x y z
N MET A 1 -8.82 -6.23 -4.93
CA MET A 1 -10.26 -6.08 -5.31
C MET A 1 -10.80 -4.85 -4.59
N ARG A 2 -11.42 -3.87 -5.26
CA ARG A 2 -11.89 -2.64 -4.60
C ARG A 2 -12.95 -2.98 -3.56
N ARG A 3 -12.87 -2.41 -2.36
CA ARG A 3 -13.75 -2.67 -1.20
C ARG A 3 -15.24 -2.62 -1.55
N ARG A 4 -15.64 -1.71 -2.46
CA ARG A 4 -17.02 -1.57 -2.94
C ARG A 4 -17.67 -2.88 -3.45
N PHE A 5 -16.90 -3.74 -4.15
CA PHE A 5 -17.43 -5.01 -4.63
C PHE A 5 -17.56 -6.06 -3.52
N THR A 6 -16.59 -6.08 -2.61
CA THR A 6 -16.65 -6.98 -1.44
C THR A 6 -17.84 -6.65 -0.54
N TYR A 7 -18.03 -5.36 -0.24
CA TYR A 7 -19.17 -4.90 0.58
C TYR A 7 -20.51 -5.16 -0.10
N ALA A 8 -20.63 -4.93 -1.42
CA ALA A 8 -21.85 -5.22 -2.17
C ALA A 8 -22.18 -6.71 -2.17
N LEU A 9 -21.18 -7.58 -2.35
CA LEU A 9 -21.37 -9.04 -2.32
C LEU A 9 -21.81 -9.51 -0.94
N THR A 10 -21.15 -9.08 0.13
CA THR A 10 -21.49 -9.44 1.51
C THR A 10 -22.89 -8.96 1.87
N ALA A 11 -23.23 -7.74 1.51
CA ALA A 11 -24.56 -7.19 1.72
C ALA A 11 -25.65 -7.97 0.94
N GLY A 12 -25.35 -8.37 -0.30
CA GLY A 12 -26.24 -9.23 -1.11
C GLY A 12 -26.52 -10.58 -0.44
N VAL A 13 -25.53 -11.21 0.16
CA VAL A 13 -25.73 -12.47 0.92
C VAL A 13 -26.62 -12.24 2.15
N LEU A 14 -26.42 -11.15 2.88
CA LEU A 14 -27.21 -10.81 4.08
C LEU A 14 -28.68 -10.48 3.73
N SER A 15 -28.97 -10.08 2.49
CA SER A 15 -30.33 -9.78 2.05
C SER A 15 -31.28 -11.00 2.08
N GLY A 16 -30.74 -12.21 2.10
CA GLY A 16 -31.52 -13.45 2.25
C GLY A 16 -32.27 -13.55 3.58
N GLY A 17 -31.94 -12.73 4.58
CA GLY A 17 -32.63 -12.70 5.87
C GLY A 17 -34.11 -12.31 5.79
N ALA A 18 -34.49 -11.39 4.91
CA ALA A 18 -35.89 -10.94 4.80
C ALA A 18 -36.84 -12.02 4.24
N PRO A 19 -36.53 -12.67 3.10
CA PRO A 19 -37.39 -13.78 2.62
C PRO A 19 -37.36 -14.99 3.57
N ALA A 20 -36.24 -15.28 4.23
CA ALA A 20 -36.16 -16.33 5.25
C ALA A 20 -36.99 -16.00 6.49
N GLY A 21 -37.00 -14.75 6.94
CA GLY A 21 -37.86 -14.29 8.04
C GLY A 21 -39.34 -14.39 7.71
N LEU A 22 -39.78 -14.00 6.50
CA LEU A 22 -41.13 -14.15 6.04
C LEU A 22 -41.55 -15.62 6.04
N LEU A 23 -40.69 -16.50 5.52
CA LEU A 23 -40.94 -17.95 5.51
C LEU A 23 -41.08 -18.47 6.95
N GLY A 24 -40.19 -18.08 7.87
CA GLY A 24 -40.27 -18.48 9.29
C GLY A 24 -41.59 -18.09 9.95
N ILE A 25 -42.02 -16.82 9.77
CA ILE A 25 -43.31 -16.33 10.29
C ILE A 25 -44.49 -17.13 9.73
N ARG A 26 -44.50 -17.42 8.43
CA ARG A 26 -45.60 -18.19 7.80
C ARG A 26 -45.64 -19.65 8.25
N LEU A 27 -44.47 -20.27 8.46
CA LEU A 27 -44.36 -21.62 8.97
C LEU A 27 -44.76 -21.72 10.46
N ALA A 28 -44.43 -20.71 11.27
CA ALA A 28 -44.76 -20.68 12.71
C ALA A 28 -46.29 -20.47 12.99
N ARG A 29 -47.04 -19.94 12.04
CA ARG A 29 -48.50 -19.73 12.20
C ARG A 29 -49.35 -20.99 12.03
N ARG A 30 -48.73 -22.11 11.73
CA ARG A 30 -49.45 -23.39 11.50
C ARG A 30 -48.75 -24.46 12.36
N ASP A 31 -49.53 -25.14 13.21
CA ASP A 31 -49.05 -26.11 14.21
C ASP A 31 -48.61 -27.49 13.65
N ASP A 32 -48.29 -27.57 12.38
CA ASP A 32 -47.87 -28.81 11.72
C ASP A 32 -46.33 -28.98 11.76
N GLU A 33 -45.83 -30.21 11.66
CA GLU A 33 -44.41 -30.53 11.62
C GLU A 33 -43.66 -29.87 10.45
N LEU A 34 -42.46 -29.33 10.71
CA LEU A 34 -41.57 -28.74 9.72
C LEU A 34 -41.00 -29.81 8.79
N SER A 35 -41.37 -29.76 7.50
CA SER A 35 -40.82 -30.63 6.47
C SER A 35 -40.39 -29.87 5.23
N LEU A 36 -39.39 -30.38 4.51
CA LEU A 36 -38.89 -29.76 3.26
C LEU A 36 -40.03 -29.65 2.20
N ARG A 37 -40.97 -30.59 2.21
CA ARG A 37 -42.11 -30.57 1.32
C ARG A 37 -43.02 -29.36 1.61
N ARG A 38 -43.23 -29.03 2.89
CA ARG A 38 -44.01 -27.89 3.35
C ARG A 38 -43.34 -26.56 2.98
N VAL A 39 -42.02 -26.42 3.19
CA VAL A 39 -41.27 -25.25 2.77
C VAL A 39 -41.42 -24.99 1.27
N ARG A 40 -41.32 -26.04 0.44
CA ARG A 40 -41.49 -25.92 -1.01
C ARG A 40 -42.92 -25.51 -1.40
N THR A 41 -43.94 -26.06 -0.77
CA THR A 41 -45.35 -25.71 -1.06
C THR A 41 -45.67 -24.29 -0.64
N GLU A 42 -45.13 -23.81 0.50
CA GLU A 42 -45.33 -22.44 0.97
C GLU A 42 -44.65 -21.41 0.04
N ILE A 43 -43.42 -21.66 -0.39
CA ILE A 43 -42.75 -20.81 -1.38
C ILE A 43 -43.47 -20.82 -2.72
N ALA A 44 -43.97 -21.97 -3.16
CA ALA A 44 -44.69 -22.10 -4.44
C ALA A 44 -46.03 -21.38 -4.41
N ALA A 45 -46.74 -21.38 -3.27
CA ALA A 45 -48.05 -20.75 -3.09
C ALA A 45 -48.03 -19.23 -3.26
N ASP A 46 -46.90 -18.58 -2.91
CA ASP A 46 -46.75 -17.12 -3.03
C ASP A 46 -45.37 -16.71 -3.60
N ARG A 47 -45.04 -17.37 -4.70
CA ARG A 47 -43.74 -17.20 -5.38
C ARG A 47 -43.45 -15.75 -5.73
N ALA A 48 -44.48 -14.99 -6.12
CA ALA A 48 -44.34 -13.58 -6.48
C ALA A 48 -43.87 -12.72 -5.29
N ALA A 49 -44.46 -12.95 -4.09
CA ALA A 49 -44.05 -12.21 -2.88
C ALA A 49 -42.62 -12.53 -2.48
N TYR A 50 -42.19 -13.79 -2.52
CA TYR A 50 -40.81 -14.17 -2.21
C TYR A 50 -39.81 -13.60 -3.21
N MET A 51 -40.16 -13.60 -4.52
CA MET A 51 -39.30 -12.98 -5.55
C MET A 51 -39.22 -11.47 -5.38
N TYR A 52 -40.32 -10.80 -5.09
CA TYR A 52 -40.36 -9.36 -4.88
C TYR A 52 -39.58 -8.95 -3.64
N ILE A 53 -39.83 -9.56 -2.49
CA ILE A 53 -39.12 -9.25 -1.23
C ILE A 53 -37.64 -9.60 -1.36
N GLY A 54 -37.30 -10.77 -1.87
CA GLY A 54 -35.92 -11.20 -2.08
C GLY A 54 -35.17 -10.32 -3.06
N GLY A 55 -35.77 -9.99 -4.20
CA GLY A 55 -35.20 -9.14 -5.21
C GLY A 55 -35.02 -7.69 -4.74
N ALA A 56 -36.05 -7.12 -4.11
CA ALA A 56 -36.02 -5.75 -3.59
C ALA A 56 -34.98 -5.60 -2.47
N THR A 57 -34.94 -6.53 -1.51
CA THR A 57 -33.93 -6.49 -0.43
C THR A 57 -32.54 -6.72 -0.97
N ALA A 58 -32.32 -7.65 -1.90
CA ALA A 58 -31.03 -7.87 -2.52
C ALA A 58 -30.51 -6.59 -3.23
N LEU A 59 -31.38 -5.92 -3.98
CA LEU A 59 -31.04 -4.67 -4.67
C LEU A 59 -30.66 -3.55 -3.68
N ILE A 60 -31.48 -3.35 -2.64
CA ILE A 60 -31.26 -2.31 -1.62
C ILE A 60 -29.93 -2.57 -0.88
N PHE A 61 -29.71 -3.80 -0.44
CA PHE A 61 -28.49 -4.16 0.28
C PHE A 61 -27.24 -4.08 -0.62
N ALA A 62 -27.34 -4.52 -1.88
CA ALA A 62 -26.22 -4.39 -2.83
C ALA A 62 -25.88 -2.92 -3.09
N MET A 63 -26.88 -2.06 -3.29
CA MET A 63 -26.69 -0.63 -3.48
C MET A 63 -26.08 0.02 -2.23
N PHE A 64 -26.59 -0.29 -1.05
CA PHE A 64 -26.06 0.22 0.21
C PHE A 64 -24.59 -0.24 0.45
N GLY A 65 -24.32 -1.54 0.22
CA GLY A 65 -22.96 -2.07 0.29
C GLY A 65 -22.01 -1.41 -0.70
N TYR A 66 -22.47 -1.15 -1.93
CA TYR A 66 -21.68 -0.42 -2.92
C TYR A 66 -21.36 1.02 -2.48
N ILE A 67 -22.33 1.75 -1.94
CA ILE A 67 -22.15 3.11 -1.42
C ILE A 67 -21.16 3.12 -0.25
N LEU A 68 -21.36 2.24 0.73
CA LEU A 68 -20.44 2.12 1.87
C LEU A 68 -19.02 1.76 1.43
N GLY A 69 -18.89 0.80 0.51
CA GLY A 69 -17.60 0.41 -0.02
C GLY A 69 -16.91 1.53 -0.79
N ARG A 70 -17.68 2.34 -1.52
CA ARG A 70 -17.16 3.53 -2.20
C ARG A 70 -16.63 4.56 -1.21
N HIS A 71 -17.38 4.89 -0.16
CA HIS A 71 -16.91 5.81 0.89
C HIS A 71 -15.69 5.26 1.64
N ALA A 72 -15.63 3.95 1.88
CA ALA A 72 -14.47 3.32 2.49
C ALA A 72 -13.21 3.38 1.58
N ASP A 73 -13.39 3.26 0.25
CA ASP A 73 -12.31 3.46 -0.71
C ASP A 73 -11.86 4.94 -0.75
N GLU A 74 -12.81 5.89 -0.77
CA GLU A 74 -12.54 7.34 -0.73
C GLU A 74 -11.77 7.75 0.55
N LEU A 75 -12.17 7.25 1.72
CA LEU A 75 -11.47 7.49 2.99
C LEU A 75 -10.07 6.87 3.00
N ALA A 76 -9.91 5.67 2.45
CA ALA A 76 -8.59 5.03 2.32
C ALA A 76 -7.68 5.81 1.35
N ASP A 77 -8.27 6.35 0.27
CA ASP A 77 -7.57 7.22 -0.68
C ASP A 77 -7.16 8.57 -0.08
N LEU A 78 -7.80 9.05 0.98
CA LEU A 78 -7.39 10.25 1.73
C LEU A 78 -6.27 9.99 2.74
N SER A 79 -6.03 8.74 3.11
CA SER A 79 -4.94 8.39 4.02
C SER A 79 -3.59 8.62 3.34
N GLU A 80 -2.67 9.29 4.04
CA GLU A 80 -1.28 9.47 3.63
C GLU A 80 -0.35 8.42 4.24
N THR A 81 -0.88 7.48 5.04
CA THR A 81 -0.11 6.44 5.72
C THR A 81 -0.40 5.04 5.17
N ASP A 82 0.62 4.19 5.13
CA ASP A 82 0.50 2.76 4.83
C ASP A 82 0.00 2.00 6.05
N SER A 83 -1.08 1.24 5.89
CA SER A 83 -1.75 0.54 7.00
C SER A 83 -0.92 -0.61 7.61
N LEU A 84 0.01 -1.20 6.84
CA LEU A 84 0.85 -2.29 7.31
C LEU A 84 2.03 -1.78 8.14
N THR A 85 2.71 -0.75 7.64
CA THR A 85 4.00 -0.27 8.16
C THR A 85 3.90 0.98 9.00
N GLN A 86 2.78 1.72 8.93
CA GLN A 86 2.57 3.01 9.58
C GLN A 86 3.58 4.10 9.17
N LEU A 87 4.31 3.89 8.07
CA LEU A 87 5.04 4.93 7.36
C LEU A 87 4.11 5.67 6.41
N LEU A 88 4.56 6.75 5.79
CA LEU A 88 3.77 7.34 4.71
C LEU A 88 3.56 6.33 3.56
N ASN A 89 2.49 6.51 2.82
CA ASN A 89 2.32 5.83 1.54
C ASN A 89 2.92 6.67 0.39
N ALA A 90 2.90 6.15 -0.84
CA ALA A 90 3.45 6.83 -2.01
C ALA A 90 2.86 8.24 -2.23
N ARG A 91 1.56 8.44 -1.93
CA ARG A 91 0.89 9.75 -2.06
C ARG A 91 1.44 10.76 -1.04
N GLY A 92 1.47 10.38 0.25
CA GLY A 92 2.01 11.20 1.31
C GLY A 92 3.48 11.54 1.06
N PHE A 93 4.26 10.56 0.61
CA PHE A 93 5.65 10.77 0.20
C PHE A 93 5.79 11.80 -0.92
N ALA A 94 5.06 11.66 -2.03
CA ALA A 94 5.14 12.59 -3.15
C ALA A 94 4.71 14.00 -2.77
N SER A 95 3.72 14.15 -1.87
CA SER A 95 3.31 15.43 -1.31
C SER A 95 4.45 16.09 -0.49
N ARG A 96 5.05 15.30 0.40
CA ARG A 96 6.16 15.75 1.24
C ARG A 96 7.40 16.09 0.41
N LEU A 97 7.77 15.25 -0.55
CA LEU A 97 8.94 15.47 -1.40
C LEU A 97 8.81 16.77 -2.21
N ARG A 98 7.61 17.08 -2.74
CA ARG A 98 7.35 18.37 -3.39
C ARG A 98 7.65 19.56 -2.48
N ALA A 99 7.28 19.47 -1.21
CA ALA A 99 7.54 20.52 -0.24
C ALA A 99 9.04 20.66 0.07
N GLU A 100 9.75 19.54 0.25
CA GLU A 100 11.20 19.54 0.54
C GLU A 100 12.03 20.01 -0.66
N ILE A 101 11.64 19.68 -1.91
CA ILE A 101 12.29 20.24 -3.11
C ILE A 101 12.19 21.78 -3.14
N ARG A 102 10.98 22.31 -2.87
CA ARG A 102 10.81 23.79 -2.80
C ARG A 102 11.64 24.42 -1.69
N ARG A 103 11.75 23.74 -0.54
CA ARG A 103 12.56 24.18 0.59
C ARG A 103 14.05 24.17 0.23
N ALA A 104 14.54 23.03 -0.29
CA ALA A 104 15.93 22.85 -0.68
C ALA A 104 16.40 23.95 -1.66
N ARG A 105 15.58 24.25 -2.68
CA ARG A 105 15.84 25.36 -3.61
C ARG A 105 15.88 26.72 -2.95
N ARG A 106 14.90 26.99 -2.07
CA ARG A 106 14.80 28.30 -1.39
C ARG A 106 16.02 28.59 -0.53
N TYR A 107 16.50 27.57 0.19
CA TYR A 107 17.59 27.72 1.14
C TYR A 107 18.93 27.27 0.57
N ARG A 108 18.99 26.78 -0.66
CA ARG A 108 20.17 26.18 -1.31
C ARG A 108 20.78 25.05 -0.47
N GLU A 109 19.91 24.26 0.12
CA GLU A 109 20.31 23.08 0.91
C GLU A 109 20.27 21.82 0.04
N PRO A 110 21.19 20.85 0.26
CA PRO A 110 21.14 19.58 -0.44
C PRO A 110 19.91 18.77 0.00
N LEU A 111 19.40 17.94 -0.89
CA LEU A 111 18.29 17.04 -0.61
C LEU A 111 18.58 15.67 -1.23
N SER A 112 18.59 14.62 -0.41
CA SER A 112 18.76 13.25 -0.87
C SER A 112 17.44 12.48 -0.79
N VAL A 113 17.19 11.65 -1.80
CA VAL A 113 16.08 10.68 -1.84
C VAL A 113 16.70 9.29 -1.95
N LEU A 114 16.26 8.38 -1.08
CA LEU A 114 16.65 6.99 -1.10
C LEU A 114 15.45 6.17 -1.61
N PHE A 115 15.70 5.25 -2.53
CA PHE A 115 14.74 4.22 -2.96
C PHE A 115 15.30 2.86 -2.55
N LEU A 116 14.54 2.09 -1.83
CA LEU A 116 14.96 0.84 -1.20
C LEU A 116 14.00 -0.28 -1.60
N ASP A 117 14.55 -1.41 -1.99
CA ASP A 117 13.79 -2.64 -2.23
C ASP A 117 14.31 -3.75 -1.32
N VAL A 118 13.38 -4.47 -0.72
CA VAL A 118 13.69 -5.55 0.22
C VAL A 118 13.91 -6.85 -0.53
N ASP A 119 15.15 -7.31 -0.54
CA ASP A 119 15.54 -8.54 -1.23
C ASP A 119 15.01 -9.78 -0.50
N GLY A 120 14.50 -10.74 -1.24
CA GLY A 120 14.13 -12.06 -0.72
C GLY A 120 12.69 -12.21 -0.23
N LEU A 121 11.86 -11.17 -0.21
CA LEU A 121 10.47 -11.23 0.28
C LEU A 121 9.64 -12.32 -0.41
N LYS A 122 9.82 -12.51 -1.73
CA LYS A 122 9.10 -13.56 -2.46
C LYS A 122 9.37 -14.95 -1.89
N GLY A 123 10.62 -15.26 -1.58
CA GLY A 123 11.00 -16.55 -0.97
C GLY A 123 10.33 -16.79 0.38
N ILE A 124 10.17 -15.73 1.19
CA ILE A 124 9.45 -15.81 2.47
C ILE A 124 7.97 -16.08 2.23
N ASN A 125 7.34 -15.34 1.32
CA ASN A 125 5.94 -15.53 0.98
C ASN A 125 5.67 -16.96 0.47
N ASP A 126 6.52 -17.46 -0.40
CA ASP A 126 6.38 -18.79 -0.99
C ASP A 126 6.56 -19.91 0.07
N LYS A 127 7.48 -19.73 1.03
CA LYS A 127 7.81 -20.75 2.05
C LYS A 127 6.93 -20.66 3.30
N HIS A 128 6.57 -19.45 3.75
CA HIS A 128 5.93 -19.19 5.05
C HIS A 128 4.58 -18.47 4.93
N GLY A 129 4.16 -18.14 3.70
CA GLY A 129 2.91 -17.46 3.41
C GLY A 129 2.96 -15.94 3.59
N HIS A 130 1.96 -15.23 3.03
CA HIS A 130 1.89 -13.76 3.01
C HIS A 130 1.85 -13.09 4.39
N ARG A 131 1.42 -13.81 5.45
CA ARG A 131 1.43 -13.26 6.81
C ARG A 131 2.86 -13.10 7.32
N ALA A 132 3.75 -14.05 7.03
CA ALA A 132 5.16 -13.98 7.37
C ALA A 132 5.87 -12.84 6.61
N GLY A 133 5.62 -12.70 5.31
CA GLY A 133 6.15 -11.58 4.54
C GLY A 133 5.67 -10.21 5.05
N SER A 134 4.40 -10.11 5.48
CA SER A 134 3.87 -8.89 6.10
C SER A 134 4.58 -8.58 7.42
N GLU A 135 4.90 -9.58 8.22
CA GLU A 135 5.64 -9.39 9.48
C GLU A 135 7.08 -8.94 9.20
N ALA A 136 7.75 -9.55 8.25
CA ALA A 136 9.08 -9.15 7.82
C ALA A 136 9.11 -7.69 7.34
N LEU A 137 8.12 -7.26 6.55
CA LEU A 137 7.99 -5.85 6.13
C LEU A 137 7.76 -4.88 7.29
N ARG A 138 7.04 -5.28 8.36
CA ARG A 138 6.90 -4.46 9.58
C ARG A 138 8.24 -4.29 10.30
N GLN A 139 9.04 -5.36 10.36
CA GLN A 139 10.38 -5.30 10.95
C GLN A 139 11.30 -4.37 10.16
N VAL A 140 11.32 -4.46 8.82
CA VAL A 140 12.05 -3.53 7.97
C VAL A 140 11.60 -2.09 8.19
N ALA A 141 10.30 -1.84 8.24
CA ALA A 141 9.76 -0.51 8.54
C ALA A 141 10.16 0.00 9.93
N GLY A 142 10.26 -0.90 10.92
CA GLY A 142 10.78 -0.61 12.25
C GLY A 142 12.25 -0.17 12.22
N VAL A 143 13.08 -0.89 11.47
CA VAL A 143 14.50 -0.53 11.24
C VAL A 143 14.61 0.85 10.59
N ILE A 144 13.88 1.09 9.48
CA ILE A 144 13.87 2.39 8.80
C ILE A 144 13.50 3.48 9.81
N ARG A 145 12.37 3.35 10.51
CA ARG A 145 11.89 4.36 11.47
C ARG A 145 12.92 4.68 12.56
N ALA A 146 13.64 3.69 13.04
CA ALA A 146 14.67 3.86 14.07
C ALA A 146 15.90 4.62 13.58
N GLU A 147 16.14 4.62 12.26
CA GLU A 147 17.27 5.34 11.64
C GLU A 147 16.92 6.75 11.19
N LEU A 148 15.62 7.08 11.03
CA LEU A 148 15.18 8.40 10.59
C LEU A 148 15.47 9.46 11.68
N ARG A 149 16.02 10.61 11.25
CA ARG A 149 16.04 11.83 12.04
C ARG A 149 14.66 12.46 12.10
N ALA A 150 14.42 13.38 13.00
CA ALA A 150 13.15 14.11 13.09
C ALA A 150 12.76 14.87 11.80
N THR A 151 13.76 15.26 11.00
CA THR A 151 13.59 15.94 9.71
C THR A 151 13.34 14.99 8.55
N ASP A 152 13.73 13.72 8.69
CA ASP A 152 13.65 12.73 7.63
C ASP A 152 12.23 12.18 7.51
N THR A 153 11.88 11.71 6.34
CA THR A 153 10.55 11.17 6.08
C THR A 153 10.67 9.82 5.39
N GLY A 154 10.16 8.77 6.03
CA GLY A 154 10.10 7.43 5.46
C GLY A 154 8.72 7.10 4.94
N ALA A 155 8.65 6.35 3.84
CA ALA A 155 7.42 5.86 3.25
C ALA A 155 7.56 4.43 2.72
N ARG A 156 6.43 3.74 2.61
CA ARG A 156 6.32 2.53 1.81
C ARG A 156 5.74 2.91 0.45
N TRP A 157 6.54 2.71 -0.60
CA TRP A 157 6.14 3.06 -1.95
C TRP A 157 5.14 2.06 -2.54
N GLY A 158 5.38 0.77 -2.31
CA GLY A 158 4.49 -0.34 -2.73
C GLY A 158 5.15 -1.67 -2.43
N GLY A 159 4.40 -2.76 -2.40
CA GLY A 159 4.96 -4.11 -2.25
C GLY A 159 6.07 -4.23 -1.19
N ASP A 160 7.28 -4.44 -1.66
CA ASP A 160 8.55 -4.54 -0.93
C ASP A 160 9.44 -3.27 -1.03
N GLU A 161 8.90 -2.19 -1.61
CA GLU A 161 9.62 -0.95 -1.86
C GLU A 161 9.37 0.10 -0.78
N PHE A 162 10.44 0.75 -0.34
CA PHE A 162 10.42 1.87 0.60
C PHE A 162 11.18 3.07 0.04
N THR A 163 10.79 4.25 0.49
CA THR A 163 11.45 5.50 0.08
C THR A 163 11.70 6.39 1.28
N ILE A 164 12.81 7.18 1.22
CA ILE A 164 13.18 8.09 2.30
C ILE A 164 13.55 9.44 1.70
N ILE A 165 13.04 10.52 2.31
CA ILE A 165 13.47 11.89 2.07
C ILE A 165 14.44 12.26 3.18
N ALA A 166 15.63 12.68 2.83
CA ALA A 166 16.67 13.16 3.76
C ALA A 166 17.03 14.63 3.41
N PRO A 167 16.33 15.62 4.02
CA PRO A 167 16.64 17.03 3.83
C PRO A 167 18.01 17.40 4.39
N ASN A 168 18.64 18.43 3.82
CA ASN A 168 19.95 18.92 4.20
C ASN A 168 20.99 17.81 4.35
N THR A 169 20.99 16.88 3.39
CA THR A 169 21.84 15.70 3.40
C THR A 169 22.56 15.58 2.05
N LYS A 170 23.88 15.70 2.08
CA LYS A 170 24.75 15.54 0.91
C LYS A 170 24.89 14.08 0.53
N ARG A 171 25.38 13.81 -0.68
CA ARG A 171 25.53 12.46 -1.23
C ARG A 171 26.29 11.50 -0.30
N ASP A 172 27.46 11.91 0.23
CA ASP A 172 28.27 11.02 1.06
C ASP A 172 27.63 10.72 2.42
N GLU A 173 26.89 11.70 2.97
CA GLU A 173 26.09 11.52 4.19
C GLU A 173 24.91 10.58 3.93
N ALA A 174 24.26 10.71 2.75
CA ALA A 174 23.19 9.84 2.34
C ALA A 174 23.66 8.40 2.09
N VAL A 175 24.87 8.21 1.54
CA VAL A 175 25.49 6.89 1.41
C VAL A 175 25.74 6.27 2.79
N SER A 176 26.33 7.02 3.72
CA SER A 176 26.57 6.54 5.08
C SER A 176 25.25 6.20 5.80
N PHE A 177 24.19 6.97 5.58
CA PHE A 177 22.87 6.72 6.12
C PHE A 177 22.25 5.46 5.52
N ALA A 178 22.32 5.28 4.20
CA ALA A 178 21.81 4.11 3.51
C ALA A 178 22.53 2.82 3.94
N GLU A 179 23.86 2.87 4.10
CA GLU A 179 24.62 1.70 4.57
C GLU A 179 24.23 1.30 6.00
N ARG A 180 23.97 2.25 6.91
CA ARG A 180 23.45 1.90 8.24
C ARG A 180 22.10 1.21 8.17
N ILE A 181 21.19 1.68 7.29
CA ILE A 181 19.88 1.01 7.08
C ILE A 181 20.10 -0.40 6.53
N ARG A 182 20.91 -0.55 5.48
CA ARG A 182 21.23 -1.83 4.84
C ARG A 182 21.76 -2.85 5.85
N GLU A 183 22.80 -2.47 6.60
CA GLU A 183 23.40 -3.34 7.63
C GLU A 183 22.42 -3.68 8.76
N ARG A 184 21.56 -2.73 9.16
CA ARG A 184 20.57 -3.01 10.19
C ARG A 184 19.47 -3.93 9.69
N VAL A 185 19.00 -3.78 8.44
CA VAL A 185 18.05 -4.72 7.84
C VAL A 185 18.66 -6.12 7.82
N GLU A 186 19.89 -6.27 7.31
CA GLU A 186 20.60 -7.55 7.26
C GLU A 186 20.72 -8.22 8.64
N ARG A 187 21.00 -7.45 9.70
CA ARG A 187 21.18 -7.95 11.07
C ARG A 187 19.88 -8.21 11.82
N HIS A 188 18.90 -7.30 11.73
CA HIS A 188 17.67 -7.38 12.53
C HIS A 188 16.57 -8.21 11.89
N VAL A 189 16.67 -8.48 10.60
CA VAL A 189 15.75 -9.33 9.84
C VAL A 189 16.43 -10.63 9.43
N ALA A 190 17.53 -10.99 10.12
CA ALA A 190 18.37 -12.14 9.82
C ALA A 190 17.61 -13.48 9.85
N ASP A 191 16.61 -13.64 10.73
CA ASP A 191 15.76 -14.80 10.81
C ASP A 191 15.04 -15.12 9.48
N TRP A 192 14.85 -14.10 8.66
CA TRP A 192 14.21 -14.18 7.34
C TRP A 192 15.21 -14.20 6.18
N HIS A 193 16.53 -14.06 6.46
CA HIS A 193 17.57 -13.93 5.43
C HIS A 193 17.29 -12.83 4.40
N MET A 194 16.75 -11.70 4.86
CA MET A 194 16.44 -10.54 4.02
C MET A 194 17.57 -9.53 4.03
N THR A 195 17.74 -8.89 2.90
CA THR A 195 18.67 -7.75 2.72
C THR A 195 17.95 -6.59 2.06
N ALA A 196 18.65 -5.50 1.82
CA ALA A 196 18.09 -4.35 1.13
C ALA A 196 19.04 -3.85 0.04
N SER A 197 18.48 -3.60 -1.15
CA SER A 197 19.16 -2.91 -2.24
C SER A 197 18.70 -1.46 -2.26
N ILE A 198 19.62 -0.50 -2.17
CA ILE A 198 19.29 0.91 -1.95
C ILE A 198 19.92 1.76 -3.04
N GLY A 199 19.10 2.58 -3.71
CA GLY A 199 19.52 3.62 -4.64
C GLY A 199 19.34 5.01 -4.03
N ILE A 200 20.26 5.91 -4.30
CA ILE A 200 20.26 7.28 -3.79
C ILE A 200 20.34 8.25 -4.95
N ALA A 201 19.47 9.26 -4.94
CA ALA A 201 19.54 10.43 -5.81
C ALA A 201 19.70 11.69 -4.95
N THR A 202 20.72 12.51 -5.23
CA THR A 202 20.96 13.74 -4.49
C THR A 202 20.81 14.95 -5.39
N LEU A 203 19.98 15.91 -4.95
CA LEU A 203 19.87 17.25 -5.49
C LEU A 203 20.83 18.15 -4.73
N ASP A 204 21.79 18.75 -5.43
CA ASP A 204 22.61 19.82 -4.85
C ASP A 204 21.80 21.11 -4.73
N GLY A 205 22.08 21.90 -3.68
CA GLY A 205 21.37 23.14 -3.39
C GLY A 205 21.46 24.19 -4.51
N ASP A 206 22.30 23.98 -5.51
CA ASP A 206 22.50 24.86 -6.67
C ASP A 206 21.62 24.54 -7.90
N ASP A 207 20.52 23.78 -7.75
CA ASP A 207 19.54 23.62 -8.84
C ASP A 207 18.80 24.95 -9.13
N ALA A 208 19.57 25.96 -9.50
CA ALA A 208 19.10 27.32 -9.78
C ALA A 208 18.13 27.40 -10.98
N ARG A 209 18.08 26.34 -11.81
CA ARG A 209 17.21 26.28 -13.00
C ARG A 209 15.91 25.52 -12.76
N GLY A 210 15.70 24.94 -11.58
CA GLY A 210 14.46 24.24 -11.22
C GLY A 210 14.14 23.02 -12.07
N ARG A 211 15.13 22.34 -12.63
CA ARG A 211 14.95 21.21 -13.56
C ARG A 211 14.66 19.88 -12.88
N VAL A 212 15.01 19.77 -11.59
CA VAL A 212 14.84 18.53 -10.83
C VAL A 212 13.49 18.55 -10.12
N ASP A 213 12.56 17.73 -10.53
CA ASP A 213 11.25 17.56 -9.89
C ASP A 213 11.16 16.24 -9.11
N VAL A 214 9.99 15.97 -8.55
CA VAL A 214 9.69 14.72 -7.83
C VAL A 214 9.96 13.49 -8.70
N HIS A 215 9.54 13.56 -9.96
CA HIS A 215 9.68 12.45 -10.88
C HIS A 215 11.16 12.15 -11.18
N THR A 216 11.95 13.18 -11.39
CA THR A 216 13.39 13.05 -11.66
C THR A 216 14.12 12.40 -10.50
N LEU A 217 13.90 12.86 -9.24
CA LEU A 217 14.56 12.29 -8.06
C LEU A 217 14.15 10.83 -7.84
N LEU A 218 12.87 10.52 -7.99
CA LEU A 218 12.38 9.14 -7.85
C LEU A 218 12.94 8.23 -8.93
N ARG A 219 12.91 8.66 -10.20
CA ARG A 219 13.46 7.88 -11.31
C ARG A 219 14.96 7.61 -11.11
N ASP A 220 15.73 8.61 -10.74
CA ASP A 220 17.18 8.48 -10.58
C ASP A 220 17.53 7.59 -9.38
N SER A 221 16.79 7.70 -8.26
CA SER A 221 16.97 6.83 -7.10
C SER A 221 16.54 5.39 -7.39
N ASP A 222 15.45 5.17 -8.12
CA ASP A 222 15.01 3.85 -8.56
C ASP A 222 16.01 3.19 -9.51
N ALA A 223 16.51 3.93 -10.51
CA ALA A 223 17.56 3.44 -11.41
C ALA A 223 18.84 3.04 -10.65
N ALA A 224 19.24 3.82 -9.63
CA ALA A 224 20.36 3.49 -8.78
C ALA A 224 20.09 2.23 -7.93
N MET A 225 18.88 2.06 -7.39
CA MET A 225 18.46 0.85 -6.68
C MET A 225 18.48 -0.38 -7.59
N TYR A 226 18.00 -0.26 -8.81
CA TYR A 226 18.07 -1.35 -9.79
C TYR A 226 19.52 -1.74 -10.09
N GLU A 227 20.46 -0.77 -10.19
CA GLU A 227 21.89 -1.04 -10.33
C GLU A 227 22.46 -1.75 -9.09
N ALA A 228 22.01 -1.42 -7.87
CA ALA A 228 22.39 -2.15 -6.66
C ALA A 228 21.96 -3.63 -6.74
N LYS A 229 20.74 -3.91 -7.22
CA LYS A 229 20.26 -5.27 -7.46
C LYS A 229 21.11 -6.01 -8.48
N ARG A 230 21.53 -5.36 -9.57
CA ARG A 230 22.40 -5.96 -10.60
C ARG A 230 23.80 -6.30 -10.08
N ARG A 231 24.33 -5.56 -9.12
CA ARG A 231 25.64 -5.83 -8.48
C ARG A 231 25.63 -6.98 -7.49
N GLY A 232 24.51 -7.69 -7.35
CA GLY A 232 24.40 -8.86 -6.49
C GLY A 232 23.50 -8.64 -5.29
N LYS A 233 22.71 -7.54 -5.28
CA LYS A 233 21.83 -7.14 -4.17
C LYS A 233 22.62 -6.74 -2.90
N ASN A 234 21.90 -6.46 -1.80
CA ASN A 234 22.51 -6.07 -0.52
C ASN A 234 23.59 -4.99 -0.69
N ALA A 235 23.27 -3.94 -1.41
CA ALA A 235 24.24 -2.90 -1.83
C ALA A 235 23.58 -1.53 -1.89
N VAL A 236 24.44 -0.49 -1.81
CA VAL A 236 24.05 0.90 -1.97
C VAL A 236 24.69 1.47 -3.23
N VAL A 237 23.91 2.17 -4.05
CA VAL A 237 24.37 2.90 -5.24
C VAL A 237 23.85 4.33 -5.17
N ALA A 238 24.71 5.32 -5.39
CA ALA A 238 24.36 6.73 -5.34
C ALA A 238 24.65 7.43 -6.66
N VAL A 239 23.73 8.26 -7.11
CA VAL A 239 23.84 9.13 -8.27
C VAL A 239 23.62 10.59 -7.89
N GLN A 240 24.26 11.49 -8.65
CA GLN A 240 24.00 12.92 -8.57
C GLN A 240 22.93 13.29 -9.59
N THR A 241 21.85 13.92 -9.14
CA THR A 241 20.77 14.35 -10.05
C THR A 241 21.03 15.74 -10.57
N ASN A 242 21.28 15.86 -11.88
CA ASN A 242 21.63 17.11 -12.54
C ASN A 242 20.54 17.65 -13.49
N GLY A 243 19.34 17.06 -13.47
CA GLY A 243 18.23 17.46 -14.35
C GLY A 243 18.48 17.28 -15.86
N ALA A 244 19.46 16.48 -16.24
CA ALA A 244 19.90 16.33 -17.63
C ALA A 244 19.73 14.90 -18.17
N ALA A 245 18.63 14.21 -17.89
CA ALA A 245 18.37 12.91 -18.50
C ALA A 245 16.98 12.91 -19.18
N GLU A 246 17.01 12.57 -20.45
CA GLU A 246 15.86 12.29 -21.31
C GLU A 246 14.97 11.18 -20.72
N ALA A 247 13.67 11.38 -20.77
CA ALA A 247 12.68 10.57 -20.08
C ALA A 247 12.58 9.14 -20.61
N ALA A 248 12.95 8.16 -19.82
CA ALA A 248 12.37 6.81 -19.91
C ALA A 248 11.11 6.76 -19.03
N PRO A 249 10.01 6.12 -19.45
CA PRO A 249 8.76 6.11 -18.68
C PRO A 249 8.89 5.27 -17.42
N PHE A 250 8.48 5.86 -16.30
CA PHE A 250 8.31 5.21 -15.00
C PHE A 250 7.16 4.20 -15.11
N SER A 251 7.40 2.91 -14.90
CA SER A 251 6.34 1.91 -14.81
C SER A 251 5.86 1.77 -13.38
N VAL A 252 4.69 2.32 -13.10
CA VAL A 252 3.95 2.02 -11.87
C VAL A 252 3.23 0.68 -12.09
N ASN A 253 3.67 -0.38 -11.42
CA ASN A 253 2.94 -1.65 -11.32
C ASN A 253 1.89 -1.60 -10.21
#